data_0fb32e8997af1a8b529f81588e8a18c7
#
_entry.id   0fb32e8997af1a8b529f81588e8a18c7
#
_cell.length_a   1.000
_cell.length_b   1.000
_cell.length_c   1.000
_cell.angle_alpha   90.00
_cell.angle_beta   90.00
_cell.angle_gamma   90.00
#
_symmetry.space_group_name_H-M   'P 1'
#
loop_
_entity.id
_entity.type
_entity.pdbx_description
1 polymer ?
#
loop_
_entity_poly.entity_id
_entity_poly.type
_entity_poly.pdbx_seq_one_letter_code
_entity_poly.pdbx_strand_id
1 'polypeptide(L)'
;QHLDTLLSAGERVDGSSLFKDIEAGSSDLYVIPRYRTAFVNPFTEIPTMDILCSYYTKEGTPYEDAPENILRKSHEIFKQRTGLSFEAMGELEYYLIRPRSELYHADDQKGYHESTPFCKGDGLRRQAMLYIAQTGGFIKYGHSEVGNFSLGDFDYEQNEIEFMPVAVEDAADQIVIAKWVLRNLAYRNNVNLTFAPKITVGKAGSGFHIHTRLMKDDENMMIENGQLSDIAKRAIAGYLDLASSLTAFGNQNPTSYFRLVPHQEAPTNICWGDRNRSVLVRVPLGWLGKANM
;
A
#
# COMPACT_ATOMS: atom_id res chain seq x y z
N GLN A 1 -8.93 -16.82 -31.70
CA GLN A 1 -9.77 -17.78 -30.95
C GLN A 1 -9.26 -18.03 -29.55
N HIS A 2 -7.96 -18.28 -29.35
CA HIS A 2 -7.41 -18.60 -28.01
C HIS A 2 -7.38 -17.37 -27.09
N LEU A 3 -7.02 -16.21 -27.61
CA LEU A 3 -7.02 -14.96 -26.86
C LEU A 3 -8.42 -14.55 -26.37
N ASP A 4 -9.42 -14.69 -27.23
CA ASP A 4 -10.81 -14.36 -26.86
C ASP A 4 -11.32 -15.29 -25.74
N THR A 5 -10.97 -16.56 -25.79
CA THR A 5 -11.31 -17.52 -24.73
C THR A 5 -10.58 -17.19 -23.44
N LEU A 6 -9.27 -16.89 -23.49
CA LEU A 6 -8.47 -16.50 -22.33
C LEU A 6 -9.05 -15.25 -21.65
N LEU A 7 -9.38 -14.24 -22.44
CA LEU A 7 -9.92 -13.00 -21.92
C LEU A 7 -11.33 -13.16 -21.33
N SER A 8 -12.18 -14.01 -21.90
CA SER A 8 -13.57 -14.17 -21.46
C SER A 8 -13.77 -15.21 -20.36
N ALA A 9 -13.05 -16.34 -20.45
CA ALA A 9 -13.21 -17.48 -19.54
C ALA A 9 -12.04 -17.64 -18.54
N GLY A 10 -10.96 -16.87 -18.73
CA GLY A 10 -9.77 -16.97 -17.91
C GLY A 10 -8.90 -18.19 -18.25
N GLU A 11 -7.93 -18.46 -17.38
CA GLU A 11 -6.99 -19.58 -17.51
C GLU A 11 -6.98 -20.39 -16.22
N ARG A 12 -6.76 -21.70 -16.37
CA ARG A 12 -6.65 -22.62 -15.25
C ARG A 12 -5.26 -22.53 -14.61
N VAL A 13 -5.21 -22.54 -13.28
CA VAL A 13 -3.98 -22.54 -12.48
C VAL A 13 -4.07 -23.58 -11.36
N ASP A 14 -2.93 -24.04 -10.89
CA ASP A 14 -2.85 -24.92 -9.73
C ASP A 14 -2.99 -24.10 -8.43
N GLY A 15 -4.15 -24.19 -7.82
CA GLY A 15 -4.46 -23.48 -6.56
C GLY A 15 -3.64 -24.01 -5.37
N SER A 16 -3.24 -25.29 -5.36
CA SER A 16 -2.44 -25.84 -4.25
C SER A 16 -1.03 -25.24 -4.17
N SER A 17 -0.52 -24.72 -5.28
CA SER A 17 0.73 -23.97 -5.32
C SER A 17 0.59 -22.53 -4.81
N LEU A 18 -0.64 -22.02 -4.68
CA LEU A 18 -0.95 -20.64 -4.32
C LEU A 18 -1.56 -20.52 -2.93
N PHE A 19 -2.43 -21.45 -2.56
CA PHE A 19 -3.19 -21.46 -1.30
C PHE A 19 -2.94 -22.77 -0.54
N LYS A 20 -2.51 -22.65 0.72
CA LYS A 20 -2.08 -23.80 1.53
C LYS A 20 -3.23 -24.77 1.86
N ASP A 21 -4.46 -24.26 1.88
CA ASP A 21 -5.65 -25.03 2.28
C ASP A 21 -6.28 -25.80 1.11
N ILE A 22 -5.72 -25.68 -0.09
CA ILE A 22 -6.18 -26.39 -1.28
C ILE A 22 -5.41 -27.72 -1.39
N GLU A 23 -6.14 -28.84 -1.35
CA GLU A 23 -5.56 -30.17 -1.57
C GLU A 23 -5.16 -30.39 -3.03
N ALA A 24 -4.01 -31.00 -3.27
CA ALA A 24 -3.47 -31.26 -4.61
C ALA A 24 -4.40 -32.13 -5.48
N GLY A 25 -5.26 -32.95 -4.89
CA GLY A 25 -6.20 -33.81 -5.62
C GLY A 25 -7.40 -33.09 -6.26
N SER A 26 -7.66 -31.82 -5.90
CA SER A 26 -8.74 -30.98 -6.46
C SER A 26 -8.32 -29.51 -6.42
N SER A 27 -7.19 -29.19 -7.06
CA SER A 27 -6.49 -27.92 -6.88
C SER A 27 -6.78 -26.87 -7.96
N ASP A 28 -7.57 -27.20 -8.98
CA ASP A 28 -7.82 -26.30 -10.09
C ASP A 28 -8.60 -25.06 -9.67
N LEU A 29 -7.96 -23.89 -9.84
CA LEU A 29 -8.59 -22.60 -9.83
C LEU A 29 -8.52 -21.96 -11.21
N TYR A 30 -9.34 -20.94 -11.42
CA TYR A 30 -9.34 -20.12 -12.64
C TYR A 30 -8.95 -18.69 -12.30
N VAL A 31 -8.08 -18.09 -13.11
CA VAL A 31 -7.74 -16.67 -13.04
C VAL A 31 -8.51 -15.93 -14.12
N ILE A 32 -9.39 -15.03 -13.71
CA ILE A 32 -10.22 -14.24 -14.61
C ILE A 32 -9.69 -12.80 -14.63
N PRO A 33 -9.38 -12.23 -15.83
CA PRO A 33 -8.82 -10.90 -15.97
C PRO A 33 -9.75 -9.81 -15.43
N ARG A 34 -9.18 -8.86 -14.69
CA ARG A 34 -9.85 -7.62 -14.27
C ARG A 34 -9.48 -6.50 -15.23
N TYR A 35 -10.22 -6.32 -16.31
CA TYR A 35 -9.89 -5.44 -17.44
C TYR A 35 -9.52 -4.00 -17.04
N ARG A 36 -10.14 -3.46 -15.99
CA ARG A 36 -9.83 -2.12 -15.47
C ARG A 36 -8.39 -1.97 -14.97
N THR A 37 -7.69 -3.08 -14.71
CA THR A 37 -6.30 -3.11 -14.23
C THR A 37 -5.29 -3.33 -15.34
N ALA A 38 -5.71 -3.34 -16.61
CA ALA A 38 -4.81 -3.56 -17.73
C ALA A 38 -3.87 -2.37 -17.95
N PHE A 39 -2.58 -2.66 -18.12
CA PHE A 39 -1.58 -1.65 -18.42
C PHE A 39 -0.48 -2.18 -19.35
N VAL A 40 0.21 -1.27 -20.03
CA VAL A 40 1.40 -1.62 -20.82
C VAL A 40 2.57 -1.78 -19.86
N ASN A 41 3.24 -2.95 -19.92
CA ASN A 41 4.40 -3.23 -19.08
C ASN A 41 5.57 -2.29 -19.42
N PRO A 42 6.02 -1.43 -18.48
CA PRO A 42 7.08 -0.45 -18.76
C PRO A 42 8.50 -1.06 -18.77
N PHE A 43 8.62 -2.37 -18.51
CA PHE A 43 9.90 -3.05 -18.36
C PHE A 43 10.25 -4.01 -19.51
N THR A 44 9.38 -4.19 -20.48
CA THR A 44 9.61 -5.12 -21.58
C THR A 44 9.94 -4.38 -22.87
N GLU A 45 10.87 -4.91 -23.66
CA GLU A 45 11.17 -4.41 -25.01
C GLU A 45 10.08 -4.78 -26.01
N ILE A 46 9.49 -5.97 -25.84
CA ILE A 46 8.33 -6.42 -26.62
C ILE A 46 7.09 -5.81 -25.97
N PRO A 47 6.23 -5.12 -26.73
CA PRO A 47 4.98 -4.57 -26.17
C PRO A 47 4.15 -5.66 -25.49
N THR A 48 4.03 -5.55 -24.18
CA THR A 48 3.36 -6.55 -23.33
C THR A 48 2.27 -5.83 -22.52
N MET A 49 1.08 -6.44 -22.48
CA MET A 49 0.00 -5.99 -21.61
C MET A 49 -0.06 -6.90 -20.40
N ASP A 50 0.01 -6.29 -19.22
CA ASP A 50 -0.22 -6.97 -17.95
C ASP A 50 -1.62 -6.65 -17.41
N ILE A 51 -2.25 -7.63 -16.78
CA ILE A 51 -3.59 -7.52 -16.20
C ILE A 51 -3.60 -8.25 -14.87
N LEU A 52 -4.11 -7.61 -13.82
CA LEU A 52 -4.42 -8.33 -12.58
C LEU A 52 -5.65 -9.21 -12.78
N CYS A 53 -5.62 -10.39 -12.16
CA CYS A 53 -6.72 -11.36 -12.23
C CYS A 53 -7.33 -11.58 -10.86
N SER A 54 -8.55 -12.11 -10.83
CA SER A 54 -9.19 -12.63 -9.62
C SER A 54 -9.32 -14.15 -9.71
N TYR A 55 -9.27 -14.82 -8.57
CA TYR A 55 -9.39 -16.27 -8.48
C TYR A 55 -10.85 -16.71 -8.38
N TYR A 56 -11.17 -17.76 -9.14
CA TYR A 56 -12.49 -18.37 -9.20
C TYR A 56 -12.38 -19.88 -9.08
N THR A 57 -13.42 -20.51 -8.55
CA THR A 57 -13.56 -21.97 -8.54
C THR A 57 -13.94 -22.50 -9.93
N LYS A 58 -13.87 -23.80 -10.13
CA LYS A 58 -14.33 -24.46 -11.36
C LYS A 58 -15.83 -24.27 -11.65
N GLU A 59 -16.62 -23.97 -10.64
CA GLU A 59 -18.05 -23.66 -10.77
C GLU A 59 -18.31 -22.21 -11.20
N GLY A 60 -17.26 -21.41 -11.40
CA GLY A 60 -17.36 -20.00 -11.78
C GLY A 60 -17.73 -19.06 -10.64
N THR A 61 -17.57 -19.49 -9.39
CA THR A 61 -17.77 -18.63 -8.20
C THR A 61 -16.43 -18.03 -7.76
N PRO A 62 -16.41 -16.79 -7.22
CA PRO A 62 -15.20 -16.22 -6.64
C PRO A 62 -14.64 -17.12 -5.55
N TYR A 63 -13.32 -17.38 -5.60
CA TYR A 63 -12.66 -18.14 -4.55
C TYR A 63 -12.63 -17.33 -3.25
N GLU A 64 -13.21 -17.89 -2.18
CA GLU A 64 -13.53 -17.13 -0.97
C GLU A 64 -12.30 -16.66 -0.18
N ASP A 65 -11.20 -17.44 -0.23
CA ASP A 65 -9.98 -17.13 0.51
C ASP A 65 -9.00 -16.21 -0.26
N ALA A 66 -9.34 -15.84 -1.49
CA ALA A 66 -8.54 -14.88 -2.26
C ALA A 66 -8.70 -13.46 -1.70
N PRO A 67 -7.59 -12.77 -1.36
CA PRO A 67 -7.64 -11.45 -0.70
C PRO A 67 -8.48 -10.42 -1.45
N GLU A 68 -8.40 -10.38 -2.78
CA GLU A 68 -9.17 -9.44 -3.60
C GLU A 68 -10.67 -9.74 -3.57
N ASN A 69 -11.07 -11.00 -3.44
CA ASN A 69 -12.47 -11.40 -3.32
C ASN A 69 -13.01 -11.08 -1.92
N ILE A 70 -12.21 -11.29 -0.87
CA ILE A 70 -12.54 -10.88 0.50
C ILE A 70 -12.77 -9.37 0.57
N LEU A 71 -11.85 -8.59 0.01
CA LEU A 71 -11.95 -7.13 0.01
C LEU A 71 -13.22 -6.66 -0.72
N ARG A 72 -13.47 -7.16 -1.93
CA ARG A 72 -14.66 -6.82 -2.72
C ARG A 72 -15.95 -7.17 -1.98
N LYS A 73 -16.07 -8.40 -1.46
CA LYS A 73 -17.23 -8.86 -0.68
C LYS A 73 -17.46 -7.98 0.56
N SER A 74 -16.37 -7.63 1.25
CA SER A 74 -16.46 -6.76 2.44
C SER A 74 -16.95 -5.34 2.07
N HIS A 75 -16.45 -4.76 0.98
CA HIS A 75 -16.90 -3.45 0.51
C HIS A 75 -18.36 -3.47 0.03
N GLU A 76 -18.77 -4.51 -0.67
CA GLU A 76 -20.18 -4.70 -1.08
C GLU A 76 -21.11 -4.76 0.13
N ILE A 77 -20.77 -5.54 1.16
CA ILE A 77 -21.53 -5.62 2.41
C ILE A 77 -21.55 -4.27 3.13
N PHE A 78 -20.42 -3.56 3.16
CA PHE A 78 -20.33 -2.23 3.75
C PHE A 78 -21.29 -1.26 3.06
N LYS A 79 -21.27 -1.20 1.71
CA LYS A 79 -22.18 -0.37 0.92
C LYS A 79 -23.66 -0.70 1.17
N GLN A 80 -23.99 -1.99 1.20
CA GLN A 80 -25.37 -2.44 1.45
C GLN A 80 -25.89 -2.01 2.83
N ARG A 81 -25.03 -2.07 3.86
CA ARG A 81 -25.40 -1.76 5.25
C ARG A 81 -25.42 -0.27 5.56
N THR A 82 -24.56 0.51 4.92
CA THR A 82 -24.36 1.91 5.29
C THR A 82 -24.84 2.90 4.24
N GLY A 83 -24.98 2.47 2.99
CA GLY A 83 -25.21 3.37 1.86
C GLY A 83 -23.97 4.19 1.49
N LEU A 84 -22.78 3.87 2.05
CA LEU A 84 -21.54 4.61 1.84
C LEU A 84 -20.55 3.78 1.02
N SER A 85 -19.70 4.45 0.25
CA SER A 85 -18.52 3.88 -0.38
C SER A 85 -17.30 4.10 0.51
N PHE A 86 -16.41 3.11 0.55
CA PHE A 86 -15.14 3.20 1.27
C PHE A 86 -14.02 3.49 0.27
N GLU A 87 -13.32 4.61 0.46
CA GLU A 87 -12.12 4.94 -0.28
C GLU A 87 -10.90 4.94 0.64
N ALA A 88 -9.76 4.59 0.07
CA ALA A 88 -8.50 4.54 0.79
C ALA A 88 -7.33 5.04 -0.07
N MET A 89 -6.28 5.47 0.60
CA MET A 89 -4.95 5.68 0.02
C MET A 89 -3.89 5.13 0.97
N GLY A 90 -2.75 4.74 0.42
CA GLY A 90 -1.60 4.30 1.19
C GLY A 90 -0.45 5.31 1.12
N GLU A 91 0.34 5.35 2.18
CA GLU A 91 1.68 5.95 2.24
C GLU A 91 2.67 4.79 2.23
N LEU A 92 3.33 4.55 1.10
CA LEU A 92 4.20 3.38 0.91
C LEU A 92 5.65 3.75 1.21
N GLU A 93 6.12 3.39 2.38
CA GLU A 93 7.52 3.56 2.78
C GLU A 93 8.36 2.32 2.41
N TYR A 94 9.60 2.56 2.01
CA TYR A 94 10.55 1.51 1.64
C TYR A 94 12.00 1.99 1.80
N TYR A 95 12.91 1.05 2.00
CA TYR A 95 14.34 1.32 2.00
C TYR A 95 14.99 0.88 0.69
N LEU A 96 15.89 1.74 0.18
CA LEU A 96 16.89 1.41 -0.82
C LEU A 96 18.20 1.11 -0.12
N ILE A 97 18.86 0.03 -0.51
CA ILE A 97 20.09 -0.45 0.11
C ILE A 97 21.16 -0.51 -0.98
N ARG A 98 22.25 0.22 -0.79
CA ARG A 98 23.37 0.33 -1.73
C ARG A 98 24.69 0.07 -1.05
N PRO A 99 25.76 -0.29 -1.80
CA PRO A 99 27.11 -0.23 -1.27
C PRO A 99 27.41 1.14 -0.70
N ARG A 100 28.13 1.18 0.41
CA ARG A 100 28.50 2.41 1.11
C ARG A 100 29.27 3.36 0.21
N SER A 101 28.95 4.63 0.30
CA SER A 101 29.58 5.72 -0.47
C SER A 101 30.02 6.84 0.46
N GLU A 102 31.28 7.24 0.32
CA GLU A 102 31.84 8.38 1.08
C GLU A 102 31.44 9.76 0.49
N LEU A 103 30.84 9.75 -0.70
CA LEU A 103 30.43 11.01 -1.36
C LEU A 103 29.04 11.43 -0.88
N TYR A 104 28.95 12.67 -0.41
CA TYR A 104 27.69 13.31 -0.02
C TYR A 104 26.90 12.46 0.97
N HIS A 105 27.53 12.15 2.09
CA HIS A 105 26.89 11.45 3.19
C HIS A 105 25.73 12.31 3.73
N ALA A 106 24.55 11.73 3.82
CA ALA A 106 23.48 12.31 4.62
C ALA A 106 23.71 11.98 6.10
N ASP A 107 23.35 12.89 6.98
CA ASP A 107 23.41 12.69 8.42
C ASP A 107 22.48 11.55 8.88
N ASP A 108 22.92 10.79 9.87
CA ASP A 108 22.16 9.68 10.43
C ASP A 108 20.77 10.14 10.91
N GLN A 109 19.71 9.50 10.41
CA GLN A 109 18.31 9.77 10.72
C GLN A 109 17.86 11.22 10.41
N LYS A 110 18.43 11.84 9.38
CA LYS A 110 18.09 13.18 8.92
C LYS A 110 17.74 13.23 7.43
N GLY A 111 17.23 12.12 6.89
CA GLY A 111 16.87 12.02 5.47
C GLY A 111 15.56 12.72 5.08
N TYR A 112 14.75 13.17 6.04
CA TYR A 112 13.42 13.69 5.75
C TYR A 112 13.44 14.91 4.85
N HIS A 113 12.80 14.79 3.67
CA HIS A 113 12.81 15.78 2.57
C HIS A 113 14.21 16.18 2.08
N GLU A 114 15.21 15.33 2.31
CA GLU A 114 16.55 15.56 1.78
C GLU A 114 16.53 15.49 0.24
N SER A 115 17.38 16.29 -0.38
CA SER A 115 17.51 16.38 -1.83
C SER A 115 18.81 15.77 -2.35
N THR A 116 18.91 15.62 -3.66
CA THR A 116 20.18 15.27 -4.31
C THR A 116 21.23 16.37 -4.07
N PRO A 117 22.51 16.02 -3.90
CA PRO A 117 23.13 14.69 -4.01
C PRO A 117 23.04 13.82 -2.74
N PHE A 118 22.54 14.32 -1.63
CA PHE A 118 22.46 13.60 -0.35
C PHE A 118 21.39 12.51 -0.37
N CYS A 119 20.23 12.76 -0.99
CA CYS A 119 19.23 11.74 -1.33
C CYS A 119 19.59 11.07 -2.66
N LYS A 120 20.22 9.90 -2.61
CA LYS A 120 20.69 9.17 -3.80
C LYS A 120 19.55 8.38 -4.49
N GLY A 121 18.45 8.15 -3.80
CA GLY A 121 17.27 7.43 -4.29
C GLY A 121 16.29 8.27 -5.10
N ASP A 122 16.46 9.59 -5.17
CA ASP A 122 15.51 10.50 -5.79
C ASP A 122 15.18 10.14 -7.25
N GLY A 123 16.20 9.82 -8.06
CA GLY A 123 16.00 9.41 -9.45
C GLY A 123 15.15 8.14 -9.59
N LEU A 124 15.43 7.13 -8.78
CA LEU A 124 14.65 5.89 -8.77
C LEU A 124 13.20 6.14 -8.31
N ARG A 125 13.02 6.93 -7.25
CA ARG A 125 11.68 7.29 -6.75
C ARG A 125 10.87 8.04 -7.80
N ARG A 126 11.44 9.04 -8.48
CA ARG A 126 10.76 9.78 -9.56
C ARG A 126 10.37 8.88 -10.72
N GLN A 127 11.27 7.99 -11.14
CA GLN A 127 10.98 7.02 -12.19
C GLN A 127 9.89 6.03 -11.76
N ALA A 128 9.89 5.60 -10.49
CA ALA A 128 8.83 4.75 -9.94
C ALA A 128 7.48 5.46 -9.98
N MET A 129 7.41 6.72 -9.54
CA MET A 129 6.18 7.52 -9.60
C MET A 129 5.65 7.65 -11.04
N LEU A 130 6.53 7.89 -12.01
CA LEU A 130 6.16 7.94 -13.43
C LEU A 130 5.57 6.61 -13.90
N TYR A 131 6.24 5.51 -13.63
CA TYR A 131 5.79 4.18 -14.07
C TYR A 131 4.50 3.75 -13.36
N ILE A 132 4.36 4.05 -12.07
CA ILE A 132 3.12 3.81 -11.33
C ILE A 132 1.95 4.60 -11.96
N ALA A 133 2.17 5.86 -12.32
CA ALA A 133 1.16 6.67 -12.99
C ALA A 133 0.81 6.10 -14.39
N GLN A 134 1.80 5.67 -15.16
CA GLN A 134 1.59 5.03 -16.47
C GLN A 134 0.86 3.69 -16.38
N THR A 135 0.95 2.99 -15.26
CA THR A 135 0.23 1.73 -14.99
C THR A 135 -1.13 1.94 -14.33
N GLY A 136 -1.62 3.18 -14.29
CA GLY A 136 -2.97 3.52 -13.79
C GLY A 136 -3.03 3.89 -12.31
N GLY A 137 -1.90 4.01 -11.60
CA GLY A 137 -1.87 4.46 -10.22
C GLY A 137 -2.01 5.98 -10.09
N PHE A 138 -2.70 6.42 -9.06
CA PHE A 138 -2.93 7.84 -8.76
C PHE A 138 -1.95 8.31 -7.69
N ILE A 139 -0.88 8.99 -8.12
CA ILE A 139 0.18 9.50 -7.25
C ILE A 139 -0.19 10.87 -6.71
N LYS A 140 0.02 11.08 -5.41
CA LYS A 140 -0.07 12.37 -4.75
C LYS A 140 1.28 13.09 -4.79
N TYR A 141 2.31 12.50 -4.17
CA TYR A 141 3.71 12.92 -4.22
C TYR A 141 4.63 11.83 -3.66
N GLY A 142 5.95 12.09 -3.65
CA GLY A 142 6.93 11.23 -3.01
C GLY A 142 8.14 12.01 -2.54
N HIS A 143 8.73 11.59 -1.43
CA HIS A 143 9.88 12.23 -0.80
C HIS A 143 10.82 11.21 -0.15
N SER A 144 11.99 11.67 0.26
CA SER A 144 12.87 10.91 1.16
C SER A 144 12.33 10.98 2.58
N GLU A 145 12.44 9.87 3.30
CA GLU A 145 12.03 9.72 4.70
C GLU A 145 13.20 9.84 5.68
N VAL A 146 12.87 9.88 6.98
CA VAL A 146 13.83 10.08 8.08
C VAL A 146 14.96 9.06 8.04
N GLY A 147 14.68 7.82 7.67
CA GLY A 147 15.60 6.71 7.73
C GLY A 147 16.75 6.83 6.75
N ASN A 148 17.90 7.31 7.24
CA ASN A 148 19.15 7.37 6.51
C ASN A 148 20.27 6.98 7.45
N PHE A 149 21.00 5.88 7.16
CA PHE A 149 22.09 5.40 8.00
C PHE A 149 22.97 4.42 7.23
N SER A 150 24.20 4.22 7.73
CA SER A 150 25.09 3.16 7.25
C SER A 150 25.14 2.02 8.27
N LEU A 151 25.16 0.80 7.77
CA LEU A 151 25.34 -0.41 8.59
C LEU A 151 26.22 -1.40 7.83
N GLY A 152 27.39 -1.70 8.38
CA GLY A 152 28.43 -2.48 7.67
C GLY A 152 28.84 -1.78 6.37
N ASP A 153 28.85 -2.54 5.29
CA ASP A 153 29.28 -2.06 3.97
C ASP A 153 28.15 -1.44 3.15
N PHE A 154 27.02 -1.11 3.76
CA PHE A 154 25.84 -0.63 3.07
C PHE A 154 25.29 0.67 3.65
N ASP A 155 24.78 1.50 2.73
CA ASP A 155 23.93 2.67 3.02
C ASP A 155 22.47 2.30 2.86
N TYR A 156 21.66 2.72 3.82
CA TYR A 156 20.21 2.53 3.89
C TYR A 156 19.54 3.90 3.76
N GLU A 157 18.67 4.05 2.77
CA GLU A 157 17.96 5.29 2.49
C GLU A 157 16.46 5.02 2.38
N GLN A 158 15.68 5.62 3.27
CA GLN A 158 14.23 5.48 3.29
C GLN A 158 13.57 6.48 2.34
N ASN A 159 12.56 6.02 1.64
CA ASN A 159 11.76 6.77 0.70
C ASN A 159 10.29 6.47 0.92
N GLU A 160 9.43 7.40 0.53
CA GLU A 160 7.98 7.27 0.58
C GLU A 160 7.33 7.72 -0.71
N ILE A 161 6.27 7.02 -1.11
CA ILE A 161 5.33 7.42 -2.17
C ILE A 161 3.92 7.41 -1.58
N GLU A 162 3.26 8.57 -1.65
CA GLU A 162 1.86 8.73 -1.26
C GLU A 162 0.93 8.70 -2.48
N PHE A 163 -0.21 8.07 -2.29
CA PHE A 163 -1.24 7.90 -3.32
C PHE A 163 -2.42 8.84 -3.11
N MET A 164 -3.25 8.99 -4.12
CA MET A 164 -4.55 9.65 -4.00
C MET A 164 -5.61 8.66 -3.52
N PRO A 165 -6.63 9.11 -2.76
CA PRO A 165 -7.73 8.25 -2.36
C PRO A 165 -8.56 7.80 -3.56
N VAL A 166 -8.81 6.50 -3.63
CA VAL A 166 -9.65 5.85 -4.65
C VAL A 166 -10.48 4.75 -3.96
N ALA A 167 -11.41 4.13 -4.69
CA ALA A 167 -12.14 2.97 -4.17
C ALA A 167 -11.19 1.93 -3.58
N VAL A 168 -11.57 1.31 -2.48
CA VAL A 168 -10.65 0.47 -1.69
C VAL A 168 -10.02 -0.68 -2.49
N GLU A 169 -10.74 -1.23 -3.47
CA GLU A 169 -10.22 -2.27 -4.37
C GLU A 169 -9.13 -1.69 -5.28
N ASP A 170 -9.32 -0.49 -5.83
CA ASP A 170 -8.32 0.19 -6.65
C ASP A 170 -7.11 0.63 -5.82
N ALA A 171 -7.35 1.03 -4.57
CA ALA A 171 -6.27 1.35 -3.63
C ALA A 171 -5.37 0.14 -3.36
N ALA A 172 -5.96 -1.05 -3.19
CA ALA A 172 -5.20 -2.28 -3.02
C ALA A 172 -4.42 -2.65 -4.30
N ASP A 173 -5.06 -2.57 -5.47
CA ASP A 173 -4.43 -2.89 -6.76
C ASP A 173 -3.23 -1.98 -7.06
N GLN A 174 -3.39 -0.66 -6.87
CA GLN A 174 -2.28 0.27 -7.14
C GLN A 174 -1.08 0.04 -6.21
N ILE A 175 -1.27 -0.37 -4.97
CA ILE A 175 -0.17 -0.70 -4.05
C ILE A 175 0.56 -1.98 -4.49
N VAL A 176 -0.17 -3.00 -4.94
CA VAL A 176 0.43 -4.23 -5.47
C VAL A 176 1.29 -3.92 -6.70
N ILE A 177 0.75 -3.14 -7.65
CA ILE A 177 1.47 -2.72 -8.85
C ILE A 177 2.67 -1.83 -8.49
N ALA A 178 2.51 -0.89 -7.56
CA ALA A 178 3.60 -0.02 -7.12
C ALA A 178 4.77 -0.80 -6.51
N LYS A 179 4.50 -1.79 -5.67
CA LYS A 179 5.53 -2.68 -5.12
C LYS A 179 6.25 -3.48 -6.22
N TRP A 180 5.52 -3.91 -7.22
CA TRP A 180 6.08 -4.61 -8.39
C TRP A 180 6.97 -3.66 -9.22
N VAL A 181 6.51 -2.44 -9.52
CA VAL A 181 7.29 -1.41 -10.22
C VAL A 181 8.58 -1.09 -9.48
N LEU A 182 8.49 -0.84 -8.18
CA LEU A 182 9.65 -0.51 -7.34
C LEU A 182 10.69 -1.63 -7.32
N ARG A 183 10.27 -2.89 -7.20
CA ARG A 183 11.18 -4.06 -7.24
C ARG A 183 11.87 -4.19 -8.59
N ASN A 184 11.14 -4.02 -9.70
CA ASN A 184 11.72 -4.07 -11.05
C ASN A 184 12.73 -2.95 -11.28
N LEU A 185 12.43 -1.72 -10.85
CA LEU A 185 13.36 -0.60 -10.94
C LEU A 185 14.61 -0.83 -10.08
N ALA A 186 14.44 -1.30 -8.86
CA ALA A 186 15.56 -1.60 -7.98
C ALA A 186 16.48 -2.66 -8.61
N TYR A 187 15.91 -3.77 -9.11
CA TYR A 187 16.64 -4.82 -9.81
C TYR A 187 17.43 -4.27 -11.01
N ARG A 188 16.79 -3.47 -11.88
CA ARG A 188 17.43 -2.89 -13.07
C ARG A 188 18.54 -1.89 -12.75
N ASN A 189 18.45 -1.23 -11.60
CA ASN A 189 19.47 -0.28 -11.13
C ASN A 189 20.52 -0.93 -10.22
N ASN A 190 20.50 -2.26 -10.07
CA ASN A 190 21.39 -3.01 -9.17
C ASN A 190 21.36 -2.46 -7.73
N VAL A 191 20.16 -2.19 -7.23
CA VAL A 191 19.89 -1.69 -5.88
C VAL A 191 18.99 -2.68 -5.18
N ASN A 192 19.28 -3.01 -3.93
CA ASN A 192 18.34 -3.79 -3.12
C ASN A 192 17.23 -2.87 -2.59
N LEU A 193 16.02 -3.41 -2.53
CA LEU A 193 14.85 -2.72 -2.01
C LEU A 193 14.12 -3.61 -1.02
N THR A 194 13.65 -3.01 0.09
CA THR A 194 12.86 -3.74 1.07
C THR A 194 11.71 -2.90 1.61
N PHE A 195 10.58 -3.58 1.86
CA PHE A 195 9.42 -3.05 2.58
C PHE A 195 9.38 -3.58 4.02
N ALA A 196 10.48 -4.11 4.53
CA ALA A 196 10.54 -4.63 5.89
C ALA A 196 10.19 -3.52 6.90
N PRO A 197 9.33 -3.78 7.88
CA PRO A 197 8.89 -2.78 8.84
C PRO A 197 10.02 -2.22 9.70
N LYS A 198 11.08 -2.97 9.91
CA LYS A 198 12.23 -2.57 10.70
C LYS A 198 13.49 -3.24 10.18
N ILE A 199 14.49 -2.44 9.83
CA ILE A 199 15.81 -2.93 9.41
C ILE A 199 16.66 -3.26 10.63
N THR A 200 16.76 -2.30 11.55
CA THR A 200 17.52 -2.45 12.80
C THR A 200 16.90 -1.62 13.92
N VAL A 201 17.11 -2.06 15.15
CA VAL A 201 16.64 -1.34 16.33
C VAL A 201 17.36 0.01 16.45
N GLY A 202 16.65 1.03 16.90
CA GLY A 202 17.18 2.39 17.07
C GLY A 202 17.16 3.26 15.81
N LYS A 203 16.81 2.71 14.64
CA LYS A 203 16.62 3.47 13.38
C LYS A 203 15.16 3.50 12.96
N ALA A 204 14.79 4.44 12.10
CA ALA A 204 13.42 4.56 11.60
C ALA A 204 12.96 3.25 10.93
N GLY A 205 11.73 2.87 11.17
CA GLY A 205 11.08 1.75 10.50
C GLY A 205 10.18 2.22 9.37
N SER A 206 9.82 1.32 8.46
CA SER A 206 8.87 1.61 7.38
C SER A 206 7.45 1.33 7.83
N GLY A 207 6.61 2.36 7.79
CA GLY A 207 5.17 2.28 7.96
C GLY A 207 4.46 1.96 6.65
N PHE A 208 3.21 1.64 6.79
CA PHE A 208 2.23 1.67 5.71
C PHE A 208 0.96 2.30 6.29
N HIS A 209 0.87 3.61 6.24
CA HIS A 209 -0.29 4.32 6.76
C HIS A 209 -1.41 4.25 5.73
N ILE A 210 -2.61 3.95 6.19
CA ILE A 210 -3.80 3.90 5.34
C ILE A 210 -4.72 5.03 5.75
N HIS A 211 -4.90 5.99 4.86
CA HIS A 211 -5.92 7.03 5.01
C HIS A 211 -7.22 6.54 4.41
N THR A 212 -8.32 6.85 5.08
CA THR A 212 -9.65 6.40 4.67
C THR A 212 -10.63 7.57 4.65
N ARG A 213 -11.56 7.52 3.70
CA ARG A 213 -12.73 8.40 3.68
C ARG A 213 -13.99 7.63 3.27
N LEU A 214 -15.12 8.06 3.79
CA LEU A 214 -16.42 7.48 3.49
C LEU A 214 -17.20 8.45 2.60
N MET A 215 -17.61 7.96 1.44
CA MET A 215 -18.21 8.78 0.39
C MET A 215 -19.68 8.42 0.19
N LYS A 216 -20.49 9.42 -0.12
CA LYS A 216 -21.87 9.25 -0.61
C LYS A 216 -22.12 10.30 -1.68
N ASP A 217 -22.59 9.88 -2.85
CA ASP A 217 -22.92 10.77 -3.98
C ASP A 217 -21.79 11.78 -4.28
N ASP A 218 -20.53 11.28 -4.32
CA ASP A 218 -19.28 12.04 -4.48
C ASP A 218 -18.96 13.05 -3.37
N GLU A 219 -19.70 13.05 -2.28
CA GLU A 219 -19.43 13.88 -1.11
C GLU A 219 -18.68 13.11 -0.01
N ASN A 220 -17.70 13.77 0.61
CA ASN A 220 -16.97 13.23 1.75
C ASN A 220 -17.78 13.37 3.04
N MET A 221 -18.27 12.24 3.54
CA MET A 221 -19.13 12.17 4.73
C MET A 221 -18.38 12.24 6.06
N MET A 222 -17.04 12.35 6.03
CA MET A 222 -16.22 12.39 7.26
C MET A 222 -16.18 13.78 7.89
N ILE A 223 -16.54 14.82 7.15
CA ILE A 223 -16.49 16.22 7.59
C ILE A 223 -17.87 16.86 7.46
N GLU A 224 -18.31 17.53 8.50
CA GLU A 224 -19.54 18.30 8.54
C GLU A 224 -19.27 19.63 9.23
N ASN A 225 -19.62 20.77 8.59
CA ASN A 225 -19.39 22.13 9.12
C ASN A 225 -17.93 22.38 9.61
N GLY A 226 -16.93 21.82 8.88
CA GLY A 226 -15.52 21.97 9.23
C GLY A 226 -15.07 21.17 10.46
N GLN A 227 -15.89 20.25 10.95
CA GLN A 227 -15.62 19.36 12.09
C GLN A 227 -15.77 17.90 11.68
N LEU A 228 -15.26 17.00 12.51
CA LEU A 228 -15.53 15.57 12.31
C LEU A 228 -17.03 15.29 12.43
N SER A 229 -17.60 14.68 11.41
CA SER A 229 -18.98 14.22 11.41
C SER A 229 -19.19 13.07 12.41
N ASP A 230 -20.44 12.75 12.70
CA ASP A 230 -20.78 11.57 13.50
C ASP A 230 -20.40 10.26 12.78
N ILE A 231 -20.41 10.26 11.44
CA ILE A 231 -19.92 9.12 10.64
C ILE A 231 -18.43 8.92 10.89
N ALA A 232 -17.62 9.97 10.85
CA ALA A 232 -16.20 9.91 11.14
C ALA A 232 -15.91 9.40 12.56
N LYS A 233 -16.63 9.91 13.56
CA LYS A 233 -16.47 9.47 14.95
C LYS A 233 -16.82 7.99 15.15
N ARG A 234 -17.87 7.51 14.47
CA ARG A 234 -18.21 6.07 14.49
C ARG A 234 -17.16 5.20 13.81
N ALA A 235 -16.59 5.66 12.69
CA ALA A 235 -15.48 4.96 12.02
C ALA A 235 -14.25 4.88 12.92
N ILE A 236 -13.87 5.98 13.57
CA ILE A 236 -12.78 6.03 14.55
C ILE A 236 -13.04 5.05 15.70
N ALA A 237 -14.24 5.07 16.27
CA ALA A 237 -14.60 4.15 17.35
C ALA A 237 -14.47 2.68 16.92
N GLY A 238 -14.90 2.34 15.70
CA GLY A 238 -14.75 0.99 15.14
C GLY A 238 -13.29 0.58 14.96
N TYR A 239 -12.42 1.47 14.51
CA TYR A 239 -10.98 1.18 14.41
C TYR A 239 -10.34 0.94 15.77
N LEU A 240 -10.73 1.69 16.80
CA LEU A 240 -10.23 1.50 18.17
C LEU A 240 -10.73 0.19 18.78
N ASP A 241 -12.00 -0.14 18.58
CA ASP A 241 -12.62 -1.37 19.07
C ASP A 241 -11.97 -2.62 18.44
N LEU A 242 -11.62 -2.53 17.15
CA LEU A 242 -11.00 -3.61 16.40
C LEU A 242 -9.46 -3.52 16.33
N ALA A 243 -8.83 -2.70 17.17
CA ALA A 243 -7.40 -2.43 17.14
C ALA A 243 -6.54 -3.71 17.21
N SER A 244 -6.89 -4.66 18.06
CA SER A 244 -6.16 -5.94 18.18
C SER A 244 -6.22 -6.75 16.89
N SER A 245 -7.40 -6.81 16.24
CA SER A 245 -7.55 -7.48 14.94
C SER A 245 -6.78 -6.77 13.84
N LEU A 246 -6.86 -5.43 13.78
CA LEU A 246 -6.09 -4.65 12.81
C LEU A 246 -4.58 -4.87 12.99
N THR A 247 -4.10 -4.96 14.22
CA THR A 247 -2.70 -5.25 14.52
C THR A 247 -2.30 -6.65 14.07
N ALA A 248 -3.14 -7.65 14.29
CA ALA A 248 -2.86 -9.03 13.88
C ALA A 248 -2.76 -9.19 12.36
N PHE A 249 -3.63 -8.53 11.60
CA PHE A 249 -3.61 -8.57 10.13
C PHE A 249 -2.58 -7.62 9.51
N GLY A 250 -2.39 -6.44 10.07
CA GLY A 250 -1.45 -5.42 9.54
C GLY A 250 0.00 -5.67 9.90
N ASN A 251 0.30 -6.32 11.03
CA ASN A 251 1.64 -6.56 11.56
C ASN A 251 1.97 -8.06 11.59
N GLN A 252 2.00 -8.69 10.43
CA GLN A 252 2.19 -10.15 10.30
C GLN A 252 3.61 -10.63 10.59
N ASN A 253 4.60 -9.74 10.54
CA ASN A 253 6.00 -10.09 10.77
C ASN A 253 6.44 -9.70 12.20
N PRO A 254 7.29 -10.50 12.87
CA PRO A 254 7.86 -10.12 14.17
C PRO A 254 8.57 -8.76 14.15
N THR A 255 9.22 -8.41 13.05
CA THR A 255 9.89 -7.10 12.86
C THR A 255 8.93 -5.93 12.88
N SER A 256 7.64 -6.12 12.61
CA SER A 256 6.61 -5.08 12.74
C SER A 256 6.52 -4.55 14.17
N TYR A 257 6.65 -5.43 15.16
CA TYR A 257 6.56 -5.07 16.57
C TYR A 257 7.80 -4.33 17.08
N PHE A 258 8.96 -4.52 16.46
CA PHE A 258 10.15 -3.71 16.74
C PHE A 258 10.03 -2.26 16.25
N ARG A 259 9.08 -1.99 15.33
CA ARG A 259 8.74 -0.64 14.89
C ARG A 259 7.83 0.08 15.89
N LEU A 260 6.97 -0.64 16.61
CA LEU A 260 5.98 -0.09 17.54
C LEU A 260 6.62 0.29 18.89
N VAL A 261 7.54 1.25 18.86
CA VAL A 261 8.27 1.73 20.03
C VAL A 261 8.10 3.23 20.21
N PRO A 262 8.18 3.75 21.45
CA PRO A 262 8.06 5.19 21.72
C PRO A 262 9.11 6.01 20.94
N HIS A 263 8.75 7.25 20.60
CA HIS A 263 9.60 8.25 19.95
C HIS A 263 10.08 7.90 18.51
N GLN A 264 9.39 6.99 17.82
CA GLN A 264 9.69 6.64 16.43
C GLN A 264 8.47 6.71 15.50
N GLU A 265 7.58 7.67 15.75
CA GLU A 265 6.39 7.94 14.92
C GLU A 265 5.54 6.70 14.62
N ALA A 266 5.41 5.80 15.60
CA ALA A 266 4.64 4.58 15.50
C ALA A 266 3.52 4.56 16.54
N PRO A 267 2.36 3.95 16.26
CA PRO A 267 1.26 3.87 17.21
C PRO A 267 1.63 2.94 18.38
N THR A 268 1.84 3.52 19.55
CA THR A 268 2.09 2.79 20.79
C THR A 268 0.89 2.75 21.72
N ASN A 269 -0.19 3.47 21.35
CA ASN A 269 -1.40 3.60 22.15
C ASN A 269 -2.64 3.39 21.28
N ILE A 270 -3.61 2.65 21.80
CA ILE A 270 -4.93 2.47 21.18
C ILE A 270 -5.78 3.69 21.56
N CYS A 271 -5.60 4.76 20.82
CA CYS A 271 -6.38 5.99 20.96
C CYS A 271 -6.41 6.73 19.61
N TRP A 272 -7.17 7.80 19.56
CA TRP A 272 -7.21 8.71 18.42
C TRP A 272 -6.82 10.14 18.85
N GLY A 273 -6.41 10.92 17.88
CA GLY A 273 -6.09 12.33 18.12
C GLY A 273 -5.83 13.09 16.82
N ASP A 274 -5.90 14.40 16.93
CA ASP A 274 -5.38 15.31 15.94
C ASP A 274 -3.90 15.61 16.23
N ARG A 275 -3.07 15.82 15.21
CA ARG A 275 -1.65 16.22 15.32
C ARG A 275 -0.72 15.29 16.11
N ASN A 276 -1.18 14.15 16.58
CA ASN A 276 -0.38 13.20 17.35
C ASN A 276 0.00 11.99 16.48
N ARG A 277 1.30 11.72 16.33
CA ARG A 277 1.81 10.61 15.52
C ARG A 277 2.02 9.30 16.29
N SER A 278 1.73 9.30 17.61
CA SER A 278 1.83 8.11 18.46
C SER A 278 0.50 7.40 18.68
N VAL A 279 -0.57 7.87 18.06
CA VAL A 279 -1.92 7.30 18.17
C VAL A 279 -2.21 6.32 17.04
N LEU A 280 -3.11 5.36 17.29
CA LEU A 280 -3.54 4.40 16.27
C LEU A 280 -4.31 5.07 15.13
N VAL A 281 -5.21 5.99 15.46
CA VAL A 281 -6.03 6.71 14.48
C VAL A 281 -5.73 8.21 14.56
N ARG A 282 -5.19 8.75 13.49
CA ARG A 282 -4.83 10.17 13.37
C ARG A 282 -5.80 10.89 12.44
N VAL A 283 -6.30 12.04 12.90
CA VAL A 283 -7.03 12.99 12.05
C VAL A 283 -6.03 13.99 11.46
N PRO A 284 -5.86 14.04 10.12
CA PRO A 284 -4.91 14.97 9.51
C PRO A 284 -5.28 16.43 9.69
N LEU A 285 -4.27 17.29 9.89
CA LEU A 285 -4.41 18.73 10.15
C LEU A 285 -5.20 19.52 9.10
N GLY A 286 -5.09 19.14 7.85
CA GLY A 286 -5.73 19.85 6.74
C GLY A 286 -7.23 19.62 6.60
N TRP A 287 -7.81 18.71 7.37
CA TRP A 287 -9.21 18.31 7.24
C TRP A 287 -10.16 19.10 8.10
N LEU A 288 -9.69 19.61 9.24
CA LEU A 288 -10.49 20.46 10.11
C LEU A 288 -10.38 21.94 9.65
N GLY A 289 -11.51 22.58 9.38
CA GLY A 289 -11.59 23.99 8.98
C GLY A 289 -11.53 24.25 7.47
N LYS A 290 -11.39 23.23 6.62
CA LYS A 290 -11.47 23.36 5.16
C LYS A 290 -12.60 22.49 4.63
N ALA A 291 -13.72 23.13 4.32
CA ALA A 291 -14.92 22.45 3.84
C ALA A 291 -14.85 21.92 2.41
N ASN A 292 -13.74 22.15 1.67
CA ASN A 292 -13.65 21.87 0.24
C ASN A 292 -12.21 21.46 -0.17
N MET A 293 -11.69 20.36 0.37
CA MET A 293 -10.55 19.69 -0.26
C MET A 293 -10.79 18.20 -0.33
#